data_8106b94a3a16900c6faba4abd0b64cc7
#
_entry.id   8106b94a3a16900c6faba4abd0b64cc7
#
_cell.length_a   1.000
_cell.length_b   1.000
_cell.length_c   1.000
_cell.angle_alpha   90.00
_cell.angle_beta   90.00
_cell.angle_gamma   90.00
#
_symmetry.space_group_name_H-M   'P 1'
#
loop_
_entity.id
_entity.type
_entity.pdbx_description
1 polymer ?
#
loop_
_entity_poly.entity_id
_entity_poly.type
_entity_poly.pdbx_seq_one_letter_code
_entity_poly.pdbx_strand_id
1 'polypeptide(L)'
;MKTKITELLQIEYPVFQGGMAWVAEHKLAAAVSNAGGLGIIGAASAPPEVVREEIRKCKELTDKPFGVNIMLLNPNAEEVAKIVVEEGVQAVTTGAGNPGKFMELWKNAGVKVIPVVASVAMAKMMERAGADAVVAEGMESGGHIGSTTTMALVPQVVDAVSIPVIAAGGIADGRGMAAAFMLGAEGIQ
;
A
#
# COMPACT_ATOMS: atom_id res chain seq x y z
N MET A 1 10.22 15.28 -4.07
CA MET A 1 11.37 14.34 -4.23
C MET A 1 11.01 13.36 -5.33
N LYS A 2 11.85 13.17 -6.34
CA LYS A 2 11.56 12.28 -7.47
C LYS A 2 12.09 10.88 -7.19
N THR A 3 11.20 9.88 -7.10
CA THR A 3 11.51 8.45 -6.94
C THR A 3 10.63 7.64 -7.90
N LYS A 4 10.94 6.35 -8.10
CA LYS A 4 10.05 5.49 -8.91
C LYS A 4 8.64 5.40 -8.34
N ILE A 5 8.48 5.52 -7.01
CA ILE A 5 7.16 5.52 -6.36
C ILE A 5 6.37 6.78 -6.72
N THR A 6 6.99 7.97 -6.67
CA THR A 6 6.29 9.21 -7.06
C THR A 6 5.93 9.22 -8.55
N GLU A 7 6.75 8.64 -9.41
CA GLU A 7 6.46 8.49 -10.83
C GLU A 7 5.34 7.47 -11.10
N LEU A 8 5.37 6.33 -10.39
CA LEU A 8 4.39 5.25 -10.53
C LEU A 8 2.97 5.71 -10.16
N LEU A 9 2.85 6.47 -9.08
CA LEU A 9 1.58 6.84 -8.45
C LEU A 9 1.16 8.28 -8.75
N GLN A 10 2.00 9.08 -9.42
CA GLN A 10 1.76 10.50 -9.70
C GLN A 10 1.49 11.32 -8.44
N ILE A 11 2.27 11.04 -7.37
CA ILE A 11 2.25 11.77 -6.09
C ILE A 11 3.50 12.64 -5.94
N GLU A 12 3.43 13.66 -5.07
CA GLU A 12 4.52 14.62 -4.89
C GLU A 12 5.61 14.08 -3.95
N TYR A 13 5.20 13.42 -2.88
CA TYR A 13 6.08 12.85 -1.86
C TYR A 13 5.92 11.34 -1.79
N PRO A 14 7.01 10.55 -1.69
CA PRO A 14 6.96 9.10 -1.61
C PRO A 14 6.61 8.63 -0.19
N VAL A 15 5.50 9.14 0.32
CA VAL A 15 5.01 8.91 1.68
C VAL A 15 3.60 8.36 1.62
N PHE A 16 3.39 7.19 2.21
CA PHE A 16 2.09 6.55 2.33
C PHE A 16 1.59 6.67 3.76
N GLN A 17 0.32 6.94 3.92
CA GLN A 17 -0.37 6.62 5.16
C GLN A 17 -0.98 5.24 4.99
N GLY A 18 -0.52 4.28 5.77
CA GLY A 18 -0.96 2.89 5.71
C GLY A 18 -2.43 2.71 6.08
N GLY A 19 -3.04 1.66 5.55
CA GLY A 19 -4.41 1.29 5.90
C GLY A 19 -4.51 0.84 7.35
N MET A 20 -5.30 1.55 8.16
CA MET A 20 -5.57 1.22 9.56
C MET A 20 -7.06 0.97 9.74
N ALA A 21 -7.41 -0.22 10.25
CA ALA A 21 -8.81 -0.59 10.48
C ALA A 21 -9.53 0.46 11.33
N TRP A 22 -10.69 0.94 10.85
CA TRP A 22 -11.57 1.90 11.53
C TRP A 22 -10.97 3.29 11.84
N VAL A 23 -9.71 3.53 11.42
CA VAL A 23 -9.00 4.81 11.61
C VAL A 23 -8.72 5.48 10.27
N ALA A 24 -8.21 4.71 9.29
CA ALA A 24 -7.93 5.22 7.96
C ALA A 24 -9.22 5.24 7.12
N GLU A 25 -10.02 6.27 7.32
CA GLU A 25 -11.26 6.56 6.62
C GLU A 25 -11.04 7.66 5.55
N HIS A 26 -12.09 8.03 4.83
CA HIS A 26 -12.03 8.96 3.71
C HIS A 26 -11.37 10.31 4.02
N LYS A 27 -11.57 10.88 5.23
CA LYS A 27 -11.00 12.21 5.58
C LYS A 27 -9.50 12.13 5.74
N LEU A 28 -9.01 11.08 6.44
CA LEU A 28 -7.58 10.89 6.61
C LEU A 28 -6.90 10.61 5.26
N ALA A 29 -7.47 9.70 4.48
CA ALA A 29 -6.92 9.37 3.15
C ALA A 29 -6.89 10.61 2.23
N ALA A 30 -7.98 11.36 2.15
CA ALA A 30 -8.05 12.58 1.34
C ALA A 30 -7.07 13.65 1.84
N ALA A 31 -6.93 13.85 3.16
CA ALA A 31 -6.01 14.83 3.73
C ALA A 31 -4.55 14.51 3.37
N VAL A 32 -4.13 13.24 3.47
CA VAL A 32 -2.78 12.80 3.09
C VAL A 32 -2.55 12.96 1.59
N SER A 33 -3.52 12.59 0.76
CA SER A 33 -3.44 12.74 -0.69
C SER A 33 -3.35 14.22 -1.09
N ASN A 34 -4.14 15.09 -0.49
CA ASN A 34 -4.09 16.53 -0.71
C ASN A 34 -2.76 17.16 -0.25
N ALA A 35 -2.11 16.57 0.75
CA ALA A 35 -0.77 16.95 1.19
C ALA A 35 0.36 16.45 0.28
N GLY A 36 0.04 15.68 -0.77
CA GLY A 36 0.99 15.19 -1.78
C GLY A 36 1.54 13.78 -1.56
N GLY A 37 1.09 13.07 -0.52
CA GLY A 37 1.38 11.65 -0.29
C GLY A 37 0.35 10.73 -0.93
N LEU A 38 0.33 9.45 -0.55
CA LEU A 38 -0.72 8.51 -0.86
C LEU A 38 -1.52 8.19 0.41
N GLY A 39 -2.73 8.72 0.50
CA GLY A 39 -3.69 8.32 1.52
C GLY A 39 -4.32 6.97 1.16
N ILE A 40 -4.52 6.11 2.15
CA ILE A 40 -5.03 4.75 1.92
C ILE A 40 -6.20 4.46 2.87
N ILE A 41 -7.37 4.20 2.29
CA ILE A 41 -8.55 3.75 3.03
C ILE A 41 -8.35 2.32 3.52
N GLY A 42 -8.53 2.07 4.80
CA GLY A 42 -8.41 0.76 5.41
C GLY A 42 -9.72 -0.04 5.31
N ALA A 43 -9.86 -0.91 4.30
CA ALA A 43 -11.06 -1.74 4.17
C ALA A 43 -11.20 -2.79 5.28
N ALA A 44 -10.08 -3.32 5.78
CA ALA A 44 -10.03 -4.29 6.89
C ALA A 44 -11.18 -5.33 6.86
N SER A 45 -12.05 -5.30 7.89
CA SER A 45 -13.24 -6.16 8.02
C SER A 45 -14.56 -5.40 7.72
N ALA A 46 -14.48 -4.20 7.14
CA ALA A 46 -15.67 -3.43 6.82
C ALA A 46 -16.54 -4.15 5.77
N PRO A 47 -17.87 -4.00 5.85
CA PRO A 47 -18.75 -4.44 4.78
C PRO A 47 -18.41 -3.76 3.45
N PRO A 48 -18.60 -4.45 2.32
CA PRO A 48 -18.24 -3.91 0.98
C PRO A 48 -18.91 -2.58 0.67
N GLU A 49 -20.18 -2.41 1.00
CA GLU A 49 -20.93 -1.17 0.80
C GLU A 49 -20.38 0.00 1.62
N VAL A 50 -19.83 -0.25 2.81
CA VAL A 50 -19.16 0.77 3.62
C VAL A 50 -17.86 1.21 2.94
N VAL A 51 -17.09 0.25 2.42
CA VAL A 51 -15.86 0.56 1.66
C VAL A 51 -16.18 1.39 0.43
N ARG A 52 -17.24 1.05 -0.29
CA ARG A 52 -17.70 1.81 -1.46
C ARG A 52 -18.08 3.25 -1.08
N GLU A 53 -18.80 3.42 0.01
CA GLU A 53 -19.18 4.73 0.52
C GLU A 53 -17.94 5.57 0.92
N GLU A 54 -16.98 4.97 1.60
CA GLU A 54 -15.72 5.62 1.97
C GLU A 54 -14.92 6.07 0.75
N ILE A 55 -14.87 5.25 -0.31
CA ILE A 55 -14.22 5.63 -1.57
C ILE A 55 -14.91 6.85 -2.21
N ARG A 56 -16.24 6.84 -2.25
CA ARG A 56 -17.02 7.95 -2.85
C ARG A 56 -16.86 9.25 -2.06
N LYS A 57 -16.92 9.19 -0.74
CA LYS A 57 -16.65 10.34 0.14
C LYS A 57 -15.22 10.86 -0.02
N CYS A 58 -14.23 9.96 -0.19
CA CYS A 58 -12.86 10.38 -0.45
C CYS A 58 -12.75 11.18 -1.75
N LYS A 59 -13.41 10.74 -2.81
CA LYS A 59 -13.46 11.45 -4.11
C LYS A 59 -14.13 12.82 -4.05
N GLU A 60 -15.04 13.04 -3.10
CA GLU A 60 -15.62 14.36 -2.86
C GLU A 60 -14.63 15.34 -2.21
N LEU A 61 -13.60 14.82 -1.52
CA LEU A 61 -12.63 15.60 -0.76
C LEU A 61 -11.28 15.78 -1.47
N THR A 62 -11.00 14.99 -2.53
CA THR A 62 -9.72 15.06 -3.24
C THR A 62 -9.83 14.58 -4.68
N ASP A 63 -9.15 15.29 -5.58
CA ASP A 63 -8.88 14.86 -6.97
C ASP A 63 -7.51 14.15 -7.09
N LYS A 64 -6.78 14.01 -5.98
CA LYS A 64 -5.46 13.40 -5.95
C LYS A 64 -5.54 11.87 -5.85
N PRO A 65 -4.49 11.14 -6.29
CA PRO A 65 -4.44 9.68 -6.13
C PRO A 65 -4.58 9.26 -4.67
N PHE A 66 -5.38 8.21 -4.43
CA PHE A 66 -5.48 7.52 -3.16
C PHE A 66 -5.61 6.01 -3.37
N GLY A 67 -5.41 5.24 -2.33
CA GLY A 67 -5.47 3.79 -2.37
C GLY A 67 -6.51 3.19 -1.42
N VAL A 68 -6.68 1.87 -1.54
CA VAL A 68 -7.47 1.05 -0.61
C VAL A 68 -6.60 -0.12 -0.14
N ASN A 69 -6.55 -0.34 1.17
CA ASN A 69 -5.88 -1.52 1.74
C ASN A 69 -6.88 -2.64 1.95
N ILE A 70 -6.61 -3.79 1.33
CA ILE A 70 -7.47 -4.97 1.40
C ILE A 70 -6.79 -6.07 2.23
N MET A 71 -7.42 -6.47 3.33
CA MET A 71 -7.02 -7.66 4.09
C MET A 71 -7.55 -8.90 3.38
N LEU A 72 -6.68 -9.71 2.79
CA LEU A 72 -7.07 -10.82 1.91
C LEU A 72 -7.70 -12.01 2.66
N LEU A 73 -7.55 -12.08 3.98
CA LEU A 73 -8.27 -13.05 4.83
C LEU A 73 -9.73 -12.65 5.09
N ASN A 74 -10.14 -11.42 4.75
CA ASN A 74 -11.54 -11.02 4.87
C ASN A 74 -12.39 -11.82 3.86
N PRO A 75 -13.49 -12.46 4.28
CA PRO A 75 -14.40 -13.17 3.37
C PRO A 75 -14.95 -12.26 2.26
N ASN A 76 -15.06 -10.95 2.51
CA ASN A 76 -15.53 -9.97 1.53
C ASN A 76 -14.42 -9.41 0.60
N ALA A 77 -13.18 -9.93 0.70
CA ALA A 77 -12.05 -9.40 -0.08
C ALA A 77 -12.30 -9.40 -1.59
N GLU A 78 -13.04 -10.40 -2.10
CA GLU A 78 -13.38 -10.48 -3.52
C GLU A 78 -14.34 -9.36 -3.96
N GLU A 79 -15.33 -9.07 -3.16
CA GLU A 79 -16.28 -8.00 -3.46
C GLU A 79 -15.60 -6.63 -3.37
N VAL A 80 -14.79 -6.40 -2.34
CA VAL A 80 -13.98 -5.18 -2.20
C VAL A 80 -13.01 -5.02 -3.37
N ALA A 81 -12.40 -6.11 -3.85
CA ALA A 81 -11.52 -6.07 -5.01
C ALA A 81 -12.24 -5.60 -6.30
N LYS A 82 -13.50 -5.99 -6.50
CA LYS A 82 -14.35 -5.51 -7.60
C LYS A 82 -14.74 -4.04 -7.42
N ILE A 83 -15.11 -3.64 -6.21
CA ILE A 83 -15.47 -2.25 -5.87
C ILE A 83 -14.32 -1.29 -6.19
N VAL A 84 -13.08 -1.66 -5.89
CA VAL A 84 -11.90 -0.86 -6.22
C VAL A 84 -11.83 -0.53 -7.71
N VAL A 85 -12.13 -1.52 -8.57
CA VAL A 85 -12.15 -1.33 -10.03
C VAL A 85 -13.35 -0.50 -10.48
N GLU A 86 -14.53 -0.84 -10.01
CA GLU A 86 -15.78 -0.13 -10.34
C GLU A 86 -15.74 1.35 -9.95
N GLU A 87 -15.15 1.64 -8.80
CA GLU A 87 -14.97 3.01 -8.31
C GLU A 87 -13.69 3.69 -8.84
N GLY A 88 -12.88 3.03 -9.70
CA GLY A 88 -11.71 3.64 -10.33
C GLY A 88 -10.63 4.10 -9.35
N VAL A 89 -10.39 3.33 -8.29
CA VAL A 89 -9.30 3.60 -7.33
C VAL A 89 -7.95 3.37 -7.99
N GLN A 90 -6.97 4.23 -7.75
CA GLN A 90 -5.69 4.21 -8.45
C GLN A 90 -4.73 3.14 -7.95
N ALA A 91 -4.78 2.82 -6.64
CA ALA A 91 -3.84 1.88 -6.03
C ALA A 91 -4.52 0.97 -5.00
N VAL A 92 -4.03 -0.26 -4.89
CA VAL A 92 -4.36 -1.18 -3.80
C VAL A 92 -3.10 -1.60 -3.06
N THR A 93 -3.17 -1.59 -1.74
CA THR A 93 -2.24 -2.33 -0.89
C THR A 93 -2.95 -3.57 -0.37
N THR A 94 -2.23 -4.67 -0.16
CA THR A 94 -2.83 -5.90 0.35
C THR A 94 -2.00 -6.48 1.46
N GLY A 95 -2.68 -6.98 2.49
CA GLY A 95 -2.05 -7.69 3.60
C GLY A 95 -2.73 -9.03 3.87
N ALA A 96 -2.09 -9.86 4.68
CA ALA A 96 -2.62 -11.13 5.17
C ALA A 96 -3.13 -12.07 4.05
N GLY A 97 -2.27 -12.36 3.06
CA GLY A 97 -2.60 -13.30 1.99
C GLY A 97 -1.87 -13.05 0.67
N ASN A 98 -2.26 -13.82 -0.35
CA ASN A 98 -1.72 -13.71 -1.70
C ASN A 98 -2.76 -13.04 -2.63
N PRO A 99 -2.47 -11.87 -3.22
CA PRO A 99 -3.38 -11.16 -4.12
C PRO A 99 -3.48 -11.80 -5.51
N GLY A 100 -2.76 -12.88 -5.81
CA GLY A 100 -2.62 -13.46 -7.15
C GLY A 100 -3.93 -13.65 -7.90
N LYS A 101 -5.00 -14.07 -7.20
CA LYS A 101 -6.33 -14.29 -7.82
C LYS A 101 -7.01 -12.99 -8.29
N PHE A 102 -6.56 -11.82 -7.83
CA PHE A 102 -7.10 -10.52 -8.20
C PHE A 102 -6.20 -9.73 -9.16
N MET A 103 -4.98 -10.21 -9.39
CA MET A 103 -3.98 -9.48 -10.20
C MET A 103 -4.51 -9.13 -11.58
N GLU A 104 -5.08 -10.10 -12.29
CA GLU A 104 -5.61 -9.87 -13.65
C GLU A 104 -6.71 -8.81 -13.63
N LEU A 105 -7.65 -8.88 -12.69
CA LEU A 105 -8.72 -7.91 -12.51
C LEU A 105 -8.17 -6.49 -12.35
N TRP A 106 -7.24 -6.30 -11.42
CA TRP A 106 -6.69 -4.98 -11.13
C TRP A 106 -5.77 -4.44 -12.22
N LYS A 107 -4.92 -5.30 -12.79
CA LYS A 107 -4.00 -4.90 -13.87
C LYS A 107 -4.75 -4.48 -15.14
N ASN A 108 -5.80 -5.21 -15.51
CA ASN A 108 -6.64 -4.85 -16.66
C ASN A 108 -7.38 -3.52 -16.47
N ALA A 109 -7.68 -3.16 -15.23
CA ALA A 109 -8.27 -1.86 -14.87
C ALA A 109 -7.25 -0.73 -14.66
N GLY A 110 -5.94 -1.01 -14.79
CA GLY A 110 -4.88 -0.02 -14.59
C GLY A 110 -4.57 0.30 -13.13
N VAL A 111 -5.16 -0.44 -12.17
CA VAL A 111 -4.91 -0.27 -10.73
C VAL A 111 -3.47 -0.69 -10.40
N LYS A 112 -2.75 0.13 -9.62
CA LYS A 112 -1.42 -0.19 -9.12
C LYS A 112 -1.51 -1.13 -7.93
N VAL A 113 -0.85 -2.27 -8.00
CA VAL A 113 -0.92 -3.31 -6.97
C VAL A 113 0.35 -3.33 -6.16
N ILE A 114 0.24 -3.04 -4.86
CA ILE A 114 1.36 -2.82 -3.93
C ILE A 114 1.19 -3.70 -2.68
N PRO A 115 1.52 -5.01 -2.75
CA PRO A 115 1.37 -5.90 -1.61
C PRO A 115 2.32 -5.56 -0.46
N VAL A 116 1.85 -5.75 0.77
CA VAL A 116 2.67 -5.70 1.98
C VAL A 116 3.34 -7.06 2.18
N VAL A 117 4.64 -7.06 2.38
CA VAL A 117 5.48 -8.24 2.50
C VAL A 117 6.37 -8.19 3.74
N ALA A 118 6.51 -9.32 4.43
CA ALA A 118 7.32 -9.45 5.64
C ALA A 118 8.58 -10.32 5.43
N SER A 119 8.89 -10.69 4.19
CA SER A 119 10.08 -11.49 3.87
C SER A 119 10.50 -11.34 2.40
N VAL A 120 11.77 -11.64 2.14
CA VAL A 120 12.33 -11.69 0.77
C VAL A 120 11.57 -12.69 -0.12
N ALA A 121 11.20 -13.84 0.44
CA ALA A 121 10.47 -14.86 -0.31
C ALA A 121 9.09 -14.35 -0.78
N MET A 122 8.36 -13.63 0.09
CA MET A 122 7.10 -12.98 -0.27
C MET A 122 7.31 -11.90 -1.32
N ALA A 123 8.33 -11.04 -1.18
CA ALA A 123 8.62 -9.98 -2.14
C ALA A 123 8.85 -10.55 -3.55
N LYS A 124 9.70 -11.57 -3.69
CA LYS A 124 9.93 -12.27 -4.95
C LYS A 124 8.67 -12.93 -5.53
N MET A 125 7.81 -13.46 -4.66
CA MET A 125 6.54 -14.06 -5.09
C MET A 125 5.59 -12.98 -5.63
N MET A 126 5.50 -11.82 -4.97
CA MET A 126 4.65 -10.71 -5.40
C MET A 126 5.15 -10.09 -6.72
N GLU A 127 6.46 -9.90 -6.87
CA GLU A 127 7.05 -9.43 -8.13
C GLU A 127 6.70 -10.37 -9.29
N ARG A 128 6.87 -11.70 -9.12
CA ARG A 128 6.49 -12.69 -10.15
C ARG A 128 4.99 -12.70 -10.45
N ALA A 129 4.16 -12.38 -9.47
CA ALA A 129 2.72 -12.25 -9.65
C ALA A 129 2.31 -10.96 -10.40
N GLY A 130 3.25 -10.02 -10.64
CA GLY A 130 3.01 -8.79 -11.39
C GLY A 130 2.72 -7.56 -10.54
N ALA A 131 3.11 -7.56 -9.26
CA ALA A 131 3.03 -6.36 -8.41
C ALA A 131 3.82 -5.18 -9.02
N ASP A 132 3.32 -3.96 -8.86
CA ASP A 132 3.97 -2.74 -9.36
C ASP A 132 5.03 -2.22 -8.39
N ALA A 133 4.88 -2.51 -7.11
CA ALA A 133 5.82 -2.23 -6.02
C ALA A 133 5.50 -3.15 -4.84
N VAL A 134 6.32 -3.14 -3.79
CA VAL A 134 6.02 -3.83 -2.52
C VAL A 134 6.27 -2.91 -1.33
N VAL A 135 5.47 -3.08 -0.27
CA VAL A 135 5.75 -2.51 1.05
C VAL A 135 6.48 -3.56 1.87
N ALA A 136 7.76 -3.33 2.15
CA ALA A 136 8.56 -4.18 3.05
C ALA A 136 8.29 -3.73 4.50
N GLU A 137 7.45 -4.50 5.20
CA GLU A 137 6.97 -4.15 6.54
C GLU A 137 7.70 -4.92 7.61
N GLY A 138 8.47 -4.21 8.43
CA GLY A 138 9.17 -4.76 9.59
C GLY A 138 8.25 -4.94 10.80
N MET A 139 8.74 -5.70 11.79
CA MET A 139 7.98 -6.03 13.00
C MET A 139 7.72 -4.83 13.93
N GLU A 140 8.32 -3.67 13.67
CA GLU A 140 8.06 -2.41 14.39
C GLU A 140 6.74 -1.75 13.95
N SER A 141 6.00 -2.38 13.06
CA SER A 141 4.63 -2.01 12.64
C SER A 141 3.56 -2.60 13.57
N GLY A 142 2.31 -2.35 13.25
CA GLY A 142 1.13 -2.93 13.89
C GLY A 142 0.36 -3.89 12.99
N GLY A 143 -0.57 -4.66 13.56
CA GLY A 143 -1.44 -5.58 12.83
C GLY A 143 -0.82 -6.96 12.59
N HIS A 144 -0.95 -7.49 11.39
CA HIS A 144 -0.44 -8.82 11.00
C HIS A 144 0.99 -8.69 10.49
N ILE A 145 1.94 -8.61 11.39
CA ILE A 145 3.37 -8.39 11.11
C ILE A 145 4.17 -9.69 11.00
N GLY A 146 5.35 -9.60 10.36
CA GLY A 146 6.36 -10.65 10.38
C GLY A 146 7.24 -10.60 11.63
N SER A 147 8.35 -11.34 11.61
CA SER A 147 9.31 -11.45 12.73
C SER A 147 10.65 -10.77 12.45
N THR A 148 10.81 -10.11 11.29
CA THR A 148 12.05 -9.45 10.89
C THR A 148 11.93 -7.95 11.13
N THR A 149 12.98 -7.34 11.73
CA THR A 149 13.03 -5.89 11.94
C THR A 149 13.18 -5.13 10.62
N THR A 150 12.69 -3.89 10.58
CA THR A 150 12.73 -3.02 9.40
C THR A 150 14.14 -2.83 8.87
N MET A 151 15.12 -2.57 9.74
CA MET A 151 16.54 -2.40 9.37
C MET A 151 17.15 -3.64 8.71
N ALA A 152 16.70 -4.84 9.08
CA ALA A 152 17.18 -6.09 8.50
C ALA A 152 16.40 -6.47 7.23
N LEU A 153 15.08 -6.19 7.18
CA LEU A 153 14.21 -6.61 6.10
C LEU A 153 14.40 -5.76 4.83
N VAL A 154 14.37 -4.43 4.98
CA VAL A 154 14.33 -3.50 3.84
C VAL A 154 15.49 -3.70 2.87
N PRO A 155 16.78 -3.70 3.27
CA PRO A 155 17.87 -3.85 2.32
C PRO A 155 17.86 -5.22 1.64
N GLN A 156 17.47 -6.28 2.36
CA GLN A 156 17.38 -7.62 1.76
C GLN A 156 16.27 -7.73 0.71
N VAL A 157 15.14 -7.03 0.91
CA VAL A 157 14.07 -6.97 -0.08
C VAL A 157 14.52 -6.13 -1.27
N VAL A 158 15.12 -4.98 -1.05
CA VAL A 158 15.66 -4.09 -2.10
C VAL A 158 16.64 -4.84 -3.03
N ASP A 159 17.57 -5.60 -2.45
CA ASP A 159 18.55 -6.37 -3.22
C ASP A 159 17.94 -7.57 -3.97
N ALA A 160 16.73 -7.98 -3.59
CA ALA A 160 16.13 -9.22 -4.06
C ALA A 160 15.08 -9.05 -5.17
N VAL A 161 14.54 -7.84 -5.38
CA VAL A 161 13.52 -7.54 -6.39
C VAL A 161 13.91 -6.36 -7.25
N SER A 162 13.33 -6.25 -8.45
CA SER A 162 13.57 -5.15 -9.39
C SER A 162 12.50 -4.05 -9.31
N ILE A 163 11.35 -4.37 -8.71
CA ILE A 163 10.25 -3.42 -8.49
C ILE A 163 10.55 -2.49 -7.30
N PRO A 164 9.99 -1.28 -7.27
CA PRO A 164 10.21 -0.35 -6.17
C PRO A 164 9.79 -0.91 -4.82
N VAL A 165 10.57 -0.59 -3.78
CA VAL A 165 10.32 -1.01 -2.40
C VAL A 165 9.96 0.20 -1.54
N ILE A 166 8.86 0.11 -0.81
CA ILE A 166 8.42 1.06 0.21
C ILE A 166 8.78 0.48 1.57
N ALA A 167 9.51 1.21 2.39
CA ALA A 167 9.83 0.77 3.75
C ALA A 167 8.69 1.10 4.71
N ALA A 168 8.32 0.16 5.56
CA ALA A 168 7.33 0.34 6.62
C ALA A 168 7.79 -0.29 7.94
N GLY A 169 7.39 0.33 9.04
CA GLY A 169 7.70 -0.15 10.40
C GLY A 169 8.68 0.76 11.14
N GLY A 170 8.19 1.45 12.17
CA GLY A 170 8.98 2.30 13.06
C GLY A 170 9.49 3.62 12.44
N ILE A 171 9.01 4.02 11.28
CA ILE A 171 9.42 5.26 10.60
C ILE A 171 8.53 6.40 11.05
N ALA A 172 8.98 7.19 12.03
CA ALA A 172 8.17 8.21 12.70
C ALA A 172 8.45 9.65 12.26
N ASP A 173 9.63 9.90 11.68
CA ASP A 173 10.04 11.25 11.27
C ASP A 173 11.03 11.23 10.08
N GLY A 174 11.52 12.43 9.69
CA GLY A 174 12.44 12.58 8.56
C GLY A 174 13.78 11.84 8.72
N ARG A 175 14.22 11.53 9.94
CA ARG A 175 15.46 10.74 10.18
C ARG A 175 15.23 9.30 9.79
N GLY A 176 14.08 8.72 10.20
CA GLY A 176 13.67 7.38 9.79
C GLY A 176 13.46 7.28 8.28
N MET A 177 12.85 8.31 7.67
CA MET A 177 12.71 8.41 6.22
C MET A 177 14.08 8.44 5.50
N ALA A 178 15.02 9.26 5.98
CA ALA A 178 16.38 9.31 5.41
C ALA A 178 17.08 7.94 5.54
N ALA A 179 16.97 7.28 6.69
CA ALA A 179 17.51 5.94 6.89
C ALA A 179 16.90 4.92 5.92
N ALA A 180 15.59 4.93 5.70
CA ALA A 180 14.92 4.05 4.76
C ALA A 180 15.43 4.23 3.32
N PHE A 181 15.63 5.49 2.89
CA PHE A 181 16.24 5.75 1.57
C PHE A 181 17.71 5.29 1.47
N MET A 182 18.48 5.44 2.54
CA MET A 182 19.86 4.92 2.58
C MET A 182 19.90 3.38 2.52
N LEU A 183 18.85 2.70 2.97
CA LEU A 183 18.68 1.24 2.81
C LEU A 183 18.18 0.85 1.40
N GLY A 184 17.97 1.82 0.52
CA GLY A 184 17.55 1.59 -0.88
C GLY A 184 16.04 1.62 -1.12
N ALA A 185 15.22 1.95 -0.11
CA ALA A 185 13.79 2.14 -0.33
C ALA A 185 13.52 3.37 -1.21
N GLU A 186 12.42 3.35 -1.96
CA GLU A 186 11.99 4.44 -2.84
C GLU A 186 10.74 5.18 -2.32
N GLY A 187 10.27 4.80 -1.14
CA GLY A 187 9.17 5.41 -0.40
C GLY A 187 9.10 4.86 1.02
N ILE A 188 8.22 5.45 1.82
CA ILE A 188 7.92 5.03 3.20
C ILE A 188 6.42 4.91 3.43
N GLN A 189 6.06 4.08 4.42
CA GLN A 189 4.70 3.96 4.92
C GLN A 189 4.68 4.02 6.44
#